data_5f0260eec2a7f1d48e88c53e385a466c
#
_entry.id   5f0260eec2a7f1d48e88c53e385a466c
#
_cell.length_a   1.000
_cell.length_b   1.000
_cell.length_c   1.000
_cell.angle_alpha   90.00
_cell.angle_beta   90.00
_cell.angle_gamma   90.00
#
_symmetry.space_group_name_H-M   'P 1'
#
loop_
_entity.id
_entity.type
_entity.pdbx_description
1 polymer ?
#
loop_
_entity_poly.entity_id
_entity_poly.type
_entity_poly.pdbx_seq_one_letter_code
_entity_poly.pdbx_strand_id
1 'polypeptide(L)'
;MKTTDNIEKMLTPQCEFNASANLKDRILEAAAQEEITTPARPRLVIMKYLATSVAAAIALLAVLFIGKSSVQPTYAAEKIFADAAEILNNINSYTAILKVRTYPQENFSYINPWGRFVEHTVTVQQSTRHWSIDKGGRKAVYDGTYTWQWLPESQFGWKYDNENIYVIDDFALLLDLPSLMVAEENIALASNGACITKTESDEVITLVVTSPAQGDFTNEYSRNTSILESDTIREYEFSKECGELLSLKISTKILGVNRVIVEMTDLKYAPGIKPSTFAVDEDIEWIDNTELGMKVAYETLPFDQFTGITAEEAVVRMFDATSVWYEDFLKVVLRNMSLRQMEKIYKGCRLLEYEPSFKSGLYNGVFVKCKVKMADGRTKKLVVALRNDNPTMTWTADGGL
;
A
#
# COMPACT_ATOMS: atom_id res chain seq x y z
N MET A 1 -10.55 48.01 -2.84
CA MET A 1 -9.82 47.82 -1.57
C MET A 1 -10.85 47.55 -0.47
N LYS A 2 -11.47 46.34 -0.46
CA LYS A 2 -12.43 45.84 0.57
C LYS A 2 -12.67 44.34 0.42
N THR A 3 -11.62 43.53 0.36
CA THR A 3 -11.76 42.06 0.23
C THR A 3 -10.80 41.25 1.12
N THR A 4 -9.89 41.89 1.85
CA THR A 4 -8.93 41.21 2.74
C THR A 4 -9.44 41.04 4.17
N ASP A 5 -10.31 41.92 4.67
CA ASP A 5 -10.78 41.89 6.06
C ASP A 5 -11.80 40.79 6.37
N ASN A 6 -12.39 40.14 5.36
CA ASN A 6 -13.35 39.04 5.58
C ASN A 6 -12.70 37.66 5.65
N ILE A 7 -11.47 37.49 5.20
CA ILE A 7 -10.75 36.22 5.24
C ILE A 7 -10.10 36.01 6.61
N GLU A 8 -9.61 37.07 7.25
CA GLU A 8 -9.04 36.97 8.60
C GLU A 8 -10.07 36.64 9.69
N LYS A 9 -11.33 37.03 9.50
CA LYS A 9 -12.42 36.68 10.46
C LYS A 9 -12.92 35.25 10.35
N MET A 10 -12.62 34.54 9.25
CA MET A 10 -12.93 33.12 9.07
C MET A 10 -11.83 32.16 9.56
N LEU A 11 -10.65 32.69 9.90
CA LEU A 11 -9.47 31.89 10.28
C LEU A 11 -9.14 31.98 11.78
N THR A 12 -10.03 32.46 12.64
CA THR A 12 -9.85 32.32 14.08
C THR A 12 -10.43 30.99 14.56
N PRO A 13 -9.61 29.96 14.80
CA PRO A 13 -10.09 28.77 15.48
C PRO A 13 -10.26 29.10 16.96
N GLN A 14 -11.48 29.12 17.44
CA GLN A 14 -11.74 29.01 18.86
C GLN A 14 -11.55 27.55 19.30
N CYS A 15 -10.32 27.10 19.32
CA CYS A 15 -9.88 25.91 20.04
C CYS A 15 -8.45 26.16 20.50
N GLU A 16 -8.31 26.56 21.75
CA GLU A 16 -7.00 26.53 22.41
C GLU A 16 -6.56 25.05 22.52
N PHE A 17 -5.60 24.69 21.70
CA PHE A 17 -4.99 23.37 21.71
C PHE A 17 -3.98 23.31 22.86
N ASN A 18 -4.35 22.73 23.98
CA ASN A 18 -3.44 22.34 25.03
C ASN A 18 -2.79 21.00 24.69
N ALA A 19 -1.88 21.00 23.70
CA ALA A 19 -0.90 19.92 23.59
C ALA A 19 -0.09 19.86 24.88
N SER A 20 0.05 18.68 25.49
CA SER A 20 0.85 18.56 26.69
C SER A 20 2.25 19.13 26.43
N ALA A 21 2.78 19.93 27.32
CA ALA A 21 4.09 20.59 27.19
C ALA A 21 5.19 19.59 26.78
N ASN A 22 5.08 18.33 27.21
CA ASN A 22 5.98 17.23 26.90
C ASN A 22 6.03 16.85 25.42
N LEU A 23 4.94 16.97 24.65
CA LEU A 23 4.95 16.56 23.23
C LEU A 23 5.72 17.57 22.39
N LYS A 24 5.54 18.87 22.64
CA LYS A 24 6.27 19.93 21.96
C LYS A 24 7.78 19.85 22.24
N ASP A 25 8.14 19.60 23.50
CA ASP A 25 9.54 19.49 23.90
C ASP A 25 10.21 18.25 23.33
N ARG A 26 9.52 17.10 23.27
CA ARG A 26 10.02 15.88 22.62
C ARG A 26 10.19 16.03 21.09
N ILE A 27 9.32 16.77 20.43
CA ILE A 27 9.45 17.05 18.98
C ILE A 27 10.63 18.00 18.74
N LEU A 28 10.81 19.00 19.60
CA LEU A 28 11.94 19.93 19.50
C LEU A 28 13.27 19.28 19.89
N GLU A 29 13.31 18.36 20.87
CA GLU A 29 14.49 17.56 21.19
C GLU A 29 14.86 16.59 20.06
N ALA A 30 13.90 15.92 19.45
CA ALA A 30 14.15 15.06 18.29
C ALA A 30 14.70 15.87 17.09
N ALA A 31 14.15 17.05 16.82
CA ALA A 31 14.64 17.94 15.77
C ALA A 31 16.04 18.54 16.09
N ALA A 32 16.33 18.84 17.35
CA ALA A 32 17.63 19.36 17.78
C ALA A 32 18.75 18.31 17.81
N GLN A 33 18.42 17.03 17.99
CA GLN A 33 19.38 15.93 17.90
C GLN A 33 19.83 15.62 16.47
N GLU A 34 19.09 16.04 15.46
CA GLU A 34 19.48 15.88 14.04
C GLU A 34 20.52 16.95 13.56
N GLU A 35 20.72 18.03 14.28
CA GLU A 35 21.65 19.11 13.82
C GLU A 35 23.12 18.92 14.23
N ILE A 36 23.51 17.94 15.02
CA ILE A 36 24.86 17.82 15.58
C ILE A 36 25.60 16.55 15.14
N THR A 37 25.55 16.14 13.89
CA THR A 37 26.63 15.28 13.33
C THR A 37 26.63 15.30 11.82
N THR A 38 27.39 16.18 11.22
CA THR A 38 27.98 15.96 9.90
C THR A 38 29.48 15.89 10.04
N PRO A 39 30.16 14.88 9.40
CA PRO A 39 30.71 15.17 8.08
C PRO A 39 30.55 14.05 7.03
N ALA A 40 30.22 14.51 5.83
CA ALA A 40 30.60 13.97 4.53
C ALA A 40 30.48 12.46 4.25
N ARG A 41 29.32 12.04 3.70
CA ARG A 41 29.22 11.14 2.52
C ARG A 41 27.78 11.16 2.00
N PRO A 42 27.51 11.46 0.72
CA PRO A 42 26.15 11.68 0.20
C PRO A 42 25.33 10.40 -0.09
N ARG A 43 25.80 9.22 0.33
CA ARG A 43 25.13 7.94 0.05
C ARG A 43 24.20 7.40 1.12
N LEU A 44 24.13 8.00 2.31
CA LEU A 44 23.34 7.52 3.45
C LEU A 44 22.01 8.27 3.67
N VAL A 45 21.77 9.33 2.94
CA VAL A 45 20.60 10.19 3.13
C VAL A 45 19.33 9.55 2.55
N ILE A 46 19.44 8.79 1.46
CA ILE A 46 18.28 8.18 0.79
C ILE A 46 17.67 7.03 1.62
N MET A 47 18.50 6.24 2.31
CA MET A 47 17.98 5.13 3.13
C MET A 47 17.28 5.58 4.42
N LYS A 48 17.63 6.75 4.99
CA LYS A 48 16.89 7.32 6.13
C LYS A 48 15.51 7.84 5.74
N TYR A 49 15.34 8.32 4.52
CA TYR A 49 14.03 8.78 4.04
C TYR A 49 13.04 7.64 3.75
N LEU A 50 13.50 6.43 3.44
CA LEU A 50 12.61 5.28 3.22
C LEU A 50 12.04 4.70 4.53
N ALA A 51 12.86 4.60 5.58
CA ALA A 51 12.38 4.17 6.90
C ALA A 51 11.49 5.23 7.58
N THR A 52 11.75 6.52 7.33
CA THR A 52 10.91 7.63 7.81
C THR A 52 9.65 7.83 6.98
N SER A 53 9.58 7.33 5.73
CA SER A 53 8.38 7.49 4.89
C SER A 53 7.22 6.62 5.35
N VAL A 54 7.47 5.44 5.94
CA VAL A 54 6.41 4.62 6.54
C VAL A 54 5.91 5.23 7.83
N ALA A 55 6.81 5.64 8.71
CA ALA A 55 6.44 6.37 9.93
C ALA A 55 5.81 7.74 9.60
N ALA A 56 6.25 8.41 8.53
CA ALA A 56 5.65 9.65 8.05
C ALA A 56 4.32 9.43 7.32
N ALA A 57 4.14 8.33 6.60
CA ALA A 57 2.83 7.95 6.03
C ALA A 57 1.84 7.62 7.15
N ILE A 58 2.25 6.87 8.17
CA ILE A 58 1.44 6.58 9.36
C ILE A 58 1.16 7.85 10.16
N ALA A 59 2.14 8.75 10.32
CA ALA A 59 1.94 10.05 10.99
C ALA A 59 1.11 11.03 10.14
N LEU A 60 1.24 11.01 8.80
CA LEU A 60 0.38 11.78 7.90
C LEU A 60 -1.04 11.22 7.87
N LEU A 61 -1.21 9.91 7.96
CA LEU A 61 -2.48 9.24 8.17
C LEU A 61 -3.17 9.79 9.43
N ALA A 62 -2.46 9.87 10.56
CA ALA A 62 -2.99 10.42 11.80
C ALA A 62 -3.33 11.93 11.70
N VAL A 63 -2.59 12.72 10.91
CA VAL A 63 -2.77 14.17 10.76
C VAL A 63 -3.88 14.53 9.75
N LEU A 64 -4.09 13.74 8.69
CA LEU A 64 -5.13 14.00 7.67
C LEU A 64 -6.54 13.67 8.16
N PHE A 65 -6.68 12.88 9.24
CA PHE A 65 -7.97 12.63 9.91
C PHE A 65 -8.50 13.77 10.77
N ILE A 66 -7.85 14.94 10.81
CA ILE A 66 -8.20 16.11 11.64
C ILE A 66 -9.37 16.93 11.06
N GLY A 67 -10.49 16.31 10.81
CA GLY A 67 -11.65 17.07 10.32
C GLY A 67 -13.02 16.48 10.62
N LYS A 68 -13.60 16.91 11.73
CA LYS A 68 -15.04 16.85 12.08
C LYS A 68 -15.60 15.54 12.63
N SER A 69 -15.47 15.31 13.92
CA SER A 69 -16.63 15.01 14.80
C SER A 69 -16.20 14.89 16.27
N SER A 70 -17.00 15.38 17.18
CA SER A 70 -16.79 15.39 18.61
C SER A 70 -17.12 14.03 19.23
N VAL A 71 -16.20 13.06 19.12
CA VAL A 71 -16.27 11.83 19.92
C VAL A 71 -15.08 11.85 20.86
N GLN A 72 -15.33 11.73 22.15
CA GLN A 72 -14.27 11.75 23.17
C GLN A 72 -13.33 10.54 22.97
N PRO A 73 -11.99 10.75 23.03
CA PRO A 73 -11.04 9.65 22.97
C PRO A 73 -11.29 8.72 24.16
N THR A 74 -11.45 7.44 23.89
CA THR A 74 -11.51 6.45 24.97
C THR A 74 -10.08 6.12 25.39
N TYR A 75 -9.59 6.77 26.44
CA TYR A 75 -8.31 6.46 27.11
C TYR A 75 -8.08 4.94 27.27
N ALA A 76 -9.17 4.19 27.37
CA ALA A 76 -9.14 2.74 27.48
C ALA A 76 -8.73 2.03 26.16
N ALA A 77 -9.07 2.59 24.99
CA ALA A 77 -8.72 1.99 23.70
C ALA A 77 -7.24 2.20 23.35
N GLU A 78 -6.74 3.42 23.56
CA GLU A 78 -5.32 3.77 23.44
C GLU A 78 -4.44 2.78 24.21
N LYS A 79 -4.74 2.60 25.50
CA LYS A 79 -3.97 1.69 26.33
C LYS A 79 -4.01 0.24 25.83
N ILE A 80 -5.15 -0.25 25.34
CA ILE A 80 -5.25 -1.63 24.83
C ILE A 80 -4.38 -1.81 23.59
N PHE A 81 -4.37 -0.83 22.66
CA PHE A 81 -3.50 -0.89 21.49
C PHE A 81 -2.02 -0.79 21.87
N ALA A 82 -1.65 0.09 22.81
CA ALA A 82 -0.28 0.19 23.31
C ALA A 82 0.20 -1.11 23.97
N ASP A 83 -0.61 -1.66 24.88
CA ASP A 83 -0.30 -2.94 25.56
C ASP A 83 -0.17 -4.08 24.54
N ALA A 84 -1.06 -4.14 23.53
CA ALA A 84 -1.00 -5.13 22.45
C ALA A 84 0.25 -4.97 21.58
N ALA A 85 0.66 -3.73 21.25
CA ALA A 85 1.89 -3.48 20.51
C ALA A 85 3.12 -3.97 21.29
N GLU A 86 3.17 -3.76 22.60
CA GLU A 86 4.26 -4.24 23.46
C GLU A 86 4.30 -5.78 23.51
N ILE A 87 3.15 -6.43 23.67
CA ILE A 87 3.04 -7.91 23.66
C ILE A 87 3.51 -8.47 22.32
N LEU A 88 3.00 -7.93 21.21
CA LEU A 88 3.34 -8.39 19.86
C LEU A 88 4.80 -8.16 19.50
N ASN A 89 5.43 -7.08 19.98
CA ASN A 89 6.88 -6.83 19.81
C ASN A 89 7.75 -7.91 20.47
N ASN A 90 7.25 -8.57 21.52
CA ASN A 90 7.97 -9.64 22.22
C ASN A 90 7.76 -11.03 21.59
N ILE A 91 6.92 -11.14 20.56
CA ILE A 91 6.64 -12.39 19.85
C ILE A 91 7.65 -12.57 18.72
N ASN A 92 8.39 -13.68 18.73
CA ASN A 92 9.43 -13.94 17.72
C ASN A 92 8.86 -14.29 16.33
N SER A 93 7.68 -14.90 16.29
CA SER A 93 7.07 -15.35 15.03
C SER A 93 5.56 -15.54 15.20
N TYR A 94 4.85 -15.45 14.08
CA TYR A 94 3.43 -15.83 14.01
C TYR A 94 3.04 -16.30 12.61
N THR A 95 1.93 -17.03 12.55
CA THR A 95 1.22 -17.36 11.31
C THR A 95 -0.23 -16.91 11.42
N ALA A 96 -0.83 -16.54 10.29
CA ALA A 96 -2.23 -16.17 10.21
C ALA A 96 -2.84 -16.59 8.87
N ILE A 97 -4.16 -16.72 8.82
CA ILE A 97 -4.93 -16.81 7.59
C ILE A 97 -5.66 -15.48 7.40
N LEU A 98 -5.36 -14.80 6.28
CA LEU A 98 -6.10 -13.63 5.83
C LEU A 98 -7.08 -14.05 4.72
N LYS A 99 -8.37 -13.87 4.94
CA LYS A 99 -9.41 -14.03 3.92
C LYS A 99 -9.71 -12.65 3.36
N VAL A 100 -9.35 -12.41 2.11
CA VAL A 100 -9.51 -11.10 1.45
C VAL A 100 -10.42 -11.24 0.24
N ARG A 101 -11.34 -10.29 0.06
CA ARG A 101 -12.14 -10.21 -1.18
C ARG A 101 -11.30 -9.63 -2.30
N THR A 102 -10.77 -10.49 -3.15
CA THR A 102 -9.86 -10.16 -4.25
C THR A 102 -9.86 -11.26 -5.32
N TYR A 103 -8.89 -11.22 -6.22
CA TYR A 103 -8.60 -12.32 -7.17
C TYR A 103 -7.18 -12.88 -6.91
N PRO A 104 -6.93 -14.19 -7.16
CA PRO A 104 -5.65 -14.82 -6.84
C PRO A 104 -4.42 -14.14 -7.46
N GLN A 105 -4.50 -13.67 -8.70
CA GLN A 105 -3.37 -13.07 -9.43
C GLN A 105 -3.18 -11.57 -9.19
N GLU A 106 -4.20 -10.88 -8.65
CA GLU A 106 -4.13 -9.44 -8.41
C GLU A 106 -3.11 -9.07 -7.33
N ASN A 107 -2.74 -7.78 -7.26
CA ASN A 107 -1.87 -7.26 -6.21
C ASN A 107 -2.44 -7.57 -4.82
N PHE A 108 -1.59 -7.65 -3.81
CA PHE A 108 -2.04 -7.94 -2.45
C PHE A 108 -2.94 -6.82 -1.91
N SER A 109 -2.64 -5.57 -2.20
CA SER A 109 -3.46 -4.42 -1.80
C SER A 109 -4.80 -4.33 -2.52
N TYR A 110 -4.97 -5.01 -3.68
CA TYR A 110 -6.19 -4.91 -4.46
C TYR A 110 -7.37 -5.63 -3.81
N ILE A 111 -8.44 -4.89 -3.58
CA ILE A 111 -9.70 -5.37 -3.03
C ILE A 111 -10.81 -5.28 -4.07
N ASN A 112 -11.61 -6.32 -4.17
CA ASN A 112 -12.89 -6.30 -4.86
C ASN A 112 -14.00 -6.64 -3.85
N PRO A 113 -14.71 -5.65 -3.30
CA PRO A 113 -15.76 -5.90 -2.31
C PRO A 113 -16.87 -6.84 -2.78
N TRP A 114 -17.06 -6.96 -4.08
CA TRP A 114 -18.03 -7.86 -4.70
C TRP A 114 -17.47 -9.25 -5.02
N GLY A 115 -16.14 -9.40 -4.90
CA GLY A 115 -15.42 -10.64 -5.15
C GLY A 115 -15.68 -11.72 -4.09
N ARG A 116 -15.12 -12.90 -4.35
CA ARG A 116 -15.05 -13.98 -3.36
C ARG A 116 -13.89 -13.75 -2.42
N PHE A 117 -13.91 -14.37 -1.26
CA PHE A 117 -12.75 -14.46 -0.40
C PHE A 117 -11.68 -15.34 -1.05
N VAL A 118 -10.45 -14.85 -1.02
CA VAL A 118 -9.23 -15.58 -1.34
C VAL A 118 -8.43 -15.68 -0.07
N GLU A 119 -8.01 -16.89 0.30
CA GLU A 119 -7.18 -17.12 1.47
C GLU A 119 -5.73 -16.77 1.19
N HIS A 120 -5.11 -16.05 2.11
CA HIS A 120 -3.69 -15.70 2.13
C HIS A 120 -3.09 -16.35 3.36
N THR A 121 -2.12 -17.21 3.17
CA THR A 121 -1.31 -17.73 4.27
C THR A 121 -0.18 -16.76 4.56
N VAL A 122 -0.15 -16.23 5.77
CA VAL A 122 0.87 -15.30 6.24
C VAL A 122 1.78 -16.02 7.24
N THR A 123 3.09 -15.82 7.08
CA THR A 123 4.09 -16.28 8.04
C THR A 123 5.09 -15.16 8.28
N VAL A 124 5.33 -14.81 9.53
CA VAL A 124 6.27 -13.77 9.94
C VAL A 124 7.21 -14.31 10.98
N GLN A 125 8.50 -14.05 10.80
CA GLN A 125 9.58 -14.32 11.75
C GLN A 125 10.27 -13.00 12.10
N GLN A 126 9.80 -12.33 13.15
CA GLN A 126 10.24 -10.99 13.52
C GLN A 126 11.72 -10.93 13.92
N SER A 127 12.20 -11.96 14.64
CA SER A 127 13.61 -12.01 15.11
C SER A 127 14.64 -11.92 13.97
N THR A 128 14.30 -12.39 12.78
CA THR A 128 15.14 -12.35 11.57
C THR A 128 14.59 -11.45 10.49
N ARG A 129 13.44 -10.79 10.75
CA ARG A 129 12.70 -9.95 9.80
C ARG A 129 12.30 -10.66 8.50
N HIS A 130 12.09 -11.97 8.55
CA HIS A 130 11.59 -12.72 7.39
C HIS A 130 10.07 -12.75 7.40
N TRP A 131 9.47 -12.63 6.23
CA TRP A 131 8.04 -12.86 6.09
C TRP A 131 7.71 -13.52 4.74
N SER A 132 6.58 -14.18 4.68
CA SER A 132 6.00 -14.71 3.45
C SER A 132 4.48 -14.53 3.45
N ILE A 133 3.94 -14.30 2.25
CA ILE A 133 2.51 -14.29 1.99
C ILE A 133 2.22 -15.06 0.71
N ASP A 134 1.27 -15.99 0.78
CA ASP A 134 0.84 -16.84 -0.34
C ASP A 134 -0.68 -16.77 -0.48
N LYS A 135 -1.15 -16.27 -1.62
CA LYS A 135 -2.59 -16.26 -1.96
C LYS A 135 -2.94 -17.19 -3.14
N GLY A 136 -2.12 -18.22 -3.35
CA GLY A 136 -2.29 -19.19 -4.42
C GLY A 136 -1.78 -18.71 -5.77
N GLY A 137 -2.39 -17.70 -6.37
CA GLY A 137 -1.98 -17.16 -7.67
C GLY A 137 -0.85 -16.14 -7.63
N ARG A 138 -0.47 -15.65 -6.43
CA ARG A 138 0.61 -14.68 -6.21
C ARG A 138 1.27 -14.97 -4.87
N LYS A 139 2.59 -14.89 -4.85
CA LYS A 139 3.41 -15.07 -3.64
C LYS A 139 4.33 -13.89 -3.45
N ALA A 140 4.67 -13.59 -2.20
CA ALA A 140 5.75 -12.68 -1.86
C ALA A 140 6.51 -13.19 -0.64
N VAL A 141 7.82 -12.91 -0.61
CA VAL A 141 8.74 -13.30 0.45
C VAL A 141 9.74 -12.17 0.67
N TYR A 142 10.04 -11.88 1.92
CA TYR A 142 11.25 -11.16 2.30
C TYR A 142 12.21 -12.14 2.97
N ASP A 143 13.39 -12.33 2.37
CA ASP A 143 14.39 -13.31 2.79
C ASP A 143 15.44 -12.74 3.77
N GLY A 144 15.17 -11.54 4.30
CA GLY A 144 16.10 -10.80 5.16
C GLY A 144 17.04 -9.87 4.38
N THR A 145 17.04 -9.95 3.04
CA THR A 145 17.87 -9.13 2.16
C THR A 145 17.06 -8.48 1.05
N TYR A 146 16.23 -9.25 0.35
CA TYR A 146 15.43 -8.83 -0.77
C TYR A 146 13.97 -9.18 -0.58
N THR A 147 13.09 -8.35 -1.13
CA THR A 147 11.68 -8.71 -1.32
C THR A 147 11.49 -9.29 -2.71
N TRP A 148 10.95 -10.49 -2.75
CA TRP A 148 10.59 -11.23 -3.94
C TRP A 148 9.08 -11.32 -4.05
N GLN A 149 8.52 -11.02 -5.21
CA GLN A 149 7.10 -11.19 -5.48
C GLN A 149 6.93 -11.85 -6.84
N TRP A 150 6.09 -12.88 -6.95
CA TRP A 150 5.91 -13.58 -8.21
C TRP A 150 4.51 -14.15 -8.40
N LEU A 151 4.25 -14.50 -9.65
CA LEU A 151 3.06 -15.17 -10.13
C LEU A 151 3.47 -16.60 -10.53
N PRO A 152 3.22 -17.64 -9.70
CA PRO A 152 3.71 -19.00 -9.94
C PRO A 152 3.27 -19.58 -11.28
N GLU A 153 2.00 -19.40 -11.66
CA GLU A 153 1.45 -19.88 -12.94
C GLU A 153 2.11 -19.23 -14.17
N SER A 154 2.54 -17.99 -14.03
CA SER A 154 3.19 -17.21 -15.09
C SER A 154 4.69 -17.41 -15.14
N GLN A 155 5.28 -17.98 -14.10
CA GLN A 155 6.73 -18.10 -13.90
C GLN A 155 7.43 -16.74 -14.06
N PHE A 156 6.84 -15.69 -13.48
CA PHE A 156 7.28 -14.31 -13.63
C PHE A 156 7.20 -13.58 -12.30
N GLY A 157 8.20 -12.75 -12.00
CA GLY A 157 8.27 -12.06 -10.73
C GLY A 157 9.17 -10.83 -10.72
N TRP A 158 9.22 -10.21 -9.56
CA TRP A 158 9.95 -8.98 -9.28
C TRP A 158 10.82 -9.17 -8.05
N LYS A 159 12.03 -8.62 -8.11
CA LYS A 159 12.97 -8.55 -7.01
C LYS A 159 13.21 -7.09 -6.65
N TYR A 160 13.21 -6.76 -5.36
CA TYR A 160 13.42 -5.42 -4.84
C TYR A 160 14.49 -5.43 -3.74
N ASP A 161 15.19 -4.29 -3.57
CA ASP A 161 16.10 -4.10 -2.44
C ASP A 161 15.34 -4.04 -1.12
N ASN A 162 15.92 -4.66 -0.11
CA ASN A 162 15.43 -4.62 1.25
C ASN A 162 13.96 -5.05 1.39
N GLU A 163 13.38 -4.79 2.54
CA GLU A 163 11.98 -4.94 2.84
C GLU A 163 11.17 -3.86 2.12
N ASN A 164 10.82 -4.12 0.87
CA ASN A 164 10.04 -3.18 0.08
C ASN A 164 8.54 -3.38 0.31
N ILE A 165 7.99 -2.59 1.20
CA ILE A 165 6.57 -2.62 1.56
C ILE A 165 5.64 -2.17 0.42
N TYR A 166 6.14 -1.46 -0.59
CA TYR A 166 5.34 -1.07 -1.76
C TYR A 166 4.85 -2.27 -2.58
N VAL A 167 5.51 -3.42 -2.42
CA VAL A 167 5.08 -4.69 -3.04
C VAL A 167 3.76 -5.17 -2.45
N ILE A 168 3.50 -4.84 -1.20
CA ILE A 168 2.35 -5.30 -0.42
C ILE A 168 1.44 -4.17 0.07
N ASP A 169 1.82 -2.91 -0.15
CA ASP A 169 1.05 -1.70 0.18
C ASP A 169 0.30 -1.79 1.52
N ASP A 170 -1.04 -1.69 1.50
CA ASP A 170 -1.90 -1.74 2.69
C ASP A 170 -1.72 -3.01 3.53
N PHE A 171 -1.26 -4.10 2.90
CA PHE A 171 -0.95 -5.36 3.59
C PHE A 171 0.31 -5.30 4.43
N ALA A 172 1.18 -4.31 4.23
CA ALA A 172 2.38 -4.15 5.06
C ALA A 172 2.04 -4.10 6.55
N LEU A 173 0.99 -3.34 6.91
CA LEU A 173 0.52 -3.27 8.29
C LEU A 173 -0.08 -4.58 8.80
N LEU A 174 -0.71 -5.37 7.93
CA LEU A 174 -1.24 -6.70 8.30
C LEU A 174 -0.14 -7.75 8.48
N LEU A 175 1.07 -7.50 7.94
CA LEU A 175 2.27 -8.30 8.14
C LEU A 175 3.16 -7.76 9.28
N ASP A 176 2.89 -6.57 9.78
CA ASP A 176 3.59 -5.95 10.91
C ASP A 176 2.56 -5.56 11.99
N LEU A 177 2.08 -6.58 12.70
CA LEU A 177 1.05 -6.39 13.73
C LEU A 177 1.45 -5.40 14.83
N PRO A 178 2.71 -5.35 15.32
CA PRO A 178 3.12 -4.30 16.25
C PRO A 178 2.91 -2.90 15.69
N SER A 179 3.37 -2.65 14.45
CA SER A 179 3.18 -1.34 13.79
C SER A 179 1.71 -1.02 13.52
N LEU A 180 0.89 -2.02 13.21
CA LEU A 180 -0.56 -1.85 13.10
C LEU A 180 -1.17 -1.37 14.42
N MET A 181 -0.79 -1.97 15.55
CA MET A 181 -1.29 -1.55 16.88
C MET A 181 -0.86 -0.13 17.22
N VAL A 182 0.40 0.25 16.94
CA VAL A 182 0.88 1.62 17.11
C VAL A 182 0.11 2.61 16.23
N ALA A 183 -0.22 2.23 14.99
CA ALA A 183 -1.03 3.08 14.12
C ALA A 183 -2.43 3.31 14.69
N GLU A 184 -3.08 2.27 15.21
CA GLU A 184 -4.39 2.39 15.85
C GLU A 184 -4.35 3.15 17.18
N GLU A 185 -3.29 3.02 17.98
CA GLU A 185 -3.03 3.83 19.16
C GLU A 185 -2.98 5.31 18.77
N ASN A 186 -2.22 5.67 17.73
CA ASN A 186 -2.13 7.04 17.25
C ASN A 186 -3.48 7.59 16.78
N ILE A 187 -4.31 6.77 16.13
CA ILE A 187 -5.68 7.13 15.76
C ILE A 187 -6.53 7.39 17.00
N ALA A 188 -6.39 6.57 18.04
CA ALA A 188 -7.09 6.76 19.32
C ALA A 188 -6.69 8.07 20.01
N LEU A 189 -5.39 8.40 20.00
CA LEU A 189 -4.84 9.64 20.57
C LEU A 189 -5.25 10.89 19.78
N ALA A 190 -5.29 10.82 18.48
CA ALA A 190 -5.55 11.99 17.62
C ALA A 190 -6.97 12.56 17.75
N SER A 191 -7.91 11.84 18.35
CA SER A 191 -9.32 12.21 18.64
C SER A 191 -10.10 12.85 17.47
N ASN A 192 -9.60 12.80 16.25
CA ASN A 192 -10.06 13.60 15.12
C ASN A 192 -10.63 12.71 14.00
N GLY A 193 -11.92 12.41 14.08
CA GLY A 193 -12.67 11.81 12.98
C GLY A 193 -12.74 10.27 12.97
N ALA A 194 -11.94 9.57 13.74
CA ALA A 194 -12.14 8.14 14.00
C ALA A 194 -13.08 7.95 15.19
N CYS A 195 -14.08 7.11 15.03
CA CYS A 195 -14.94 6.68 16.14
C CYS A 195 -14.39 5.33 16.64
N ILE A 196 -14.02 5.27 17.92
CA ILE A 196 -13.62 4.02 18.56
C ILE A 196 -14.64 3.64 19.60
N THR A 197 -15.15 2.41 19.50
CA THR A 197 -16.04 1.81 20.50
C THR A 197 -15.39 0.59 21.10
N LYS A 198 -15.60 0.37 22.41
CA LYS A 198 -15.11 -0.76 23.18
C LYS A 198 -16.25 -1.57 23.73
N THR A 199 -16.18 -2.87 23.60
CA THR A 199 -17.03 -3.83 24.30
C THR A 199 -16.16 -4.91 24.97
N GLU A 200 -16.64 -5.48 26.05
CA GLU A 200 -15.94 -6.53 26.79
C GLU A 200 -16.91 -7.69 27.10
N SER A 201 -16.40 -8.90 26.97
CA SER A 201 -16.97 -10.13 27.52
C SER A 201 -16.09 -10.66 28.64
N ASP A 202 -16.37 -11.89 29.12
CA ASP A 202 -15.55 -12.52 30.13
C ASP A 202 -14.13 -12.86 29.63
N GLU A 203 -13.98 -13.18 28.34
CA GLU A 203 -12.73 -13.66 27.74
C GLU A 203 -12.11 -12.71 26.72
N VAL A 204 -12.91 -11.81 26.11
CA VAL A 204 -12.51 -11.02 24.95
C VAL A 204 -12.80 -9.54 25.15
N ILE A 205 -11.85 -8.70 24.72
CA ILE A 205 -12.03 -7.27 24.56
C ILE A 205 -12.15 -7.00 23.04
N THR A 206 -13.23 -6.34 22.63
CA THR A 206 -13.44 -5.95 21.24
C THR A 206 -13.31 -4.43 21.10
N LEU A 207 -12.44 -3.99 20.17
CA LEU A 207 -12.33 -2.59 19.76
C LEU A 207 -12.80 -2.46 18.31
N VAL A 208 -13.65 -1.47 18.05
CA VAL A 208 -14.12 -1.16 16.70
C VAL A 208 -13.68 0.25 16.33
N VAL A 209 -12.88 0.36 15.28
CA VAL A 209 -12.34 1.63 14.75
C VAL A 209 -12.99 1.91 13.39
N THR A 210 -13.56 3.11 13.23
CA THR A 210 -14.14 3.56 11.97
C THR A 210 -13.27 4.64 11.37
N SER A 211 -12.92 4.54 10.08
CA SER A 211 -12.11 5.52 9.37
C SER A 211 -12.66 5.81 7.98
N PRO A 212 -12.64 7.08 7.52
CA PRO A 212 -13.02 7.43 6.16
C PRO A 212 -11.97 7.00 5.13
N ALA A 213 -12.40 6.86 3.88
CA ALA A 213 -11.53 6.64 2.73
C ALA A 213 -10.55 7.80 2.55
N GLN A 214 -9.33 7.49 2.10
CA GLN A 214 -8.28 8.45 1.81
C GLN A 214 -8.08 8.61 0.31
N GLY A 215 -7.68 9.81 -0.12
CA GLY A 215 -7.39 10.14 -1.51
C GLY A 215 -8.43 11.04 -2.18
N ASP A 216 -8.14 11.43 -3.43
CA ASP A 216 -9.05 12.20 -4.27
C ASP A 216 -9.90 11.25 -5.12
N PHE A 217 -11.20 11.21 -4.84
CA PHE A 217 -12.17 10.37 -5.54
C PHE A 217 -13.11 11.16 -6.44
N THR A 218 -12.69 12.31 -6.95
CA THR A 218 -13.50 13.12 -7.88
C THR A 218 -14.02 12.29 -9.06
N ASN A 219 -13.21 11.33 -9.53
CA ASN A 219 -13.57 10.38 -10.59
C ASN A 219 -14.11 9.03 -10.07
N GLU A 220 -14.12 8.82 -8.77
CA GLU A 220 -14.57 7.59 -8.07
C GLU A 220 -13.94 6.27 -8.59
N TYR A 221 -12.87 6.34 -9.39
CA TYR A 221 -12.33 5.19 -10.12
C TYR A 221 -11.64 4.18 -9.20
N SER A 222 -10.76 4.63 -8.28
CA SER A 222 -10.03 3.75 -7.36
C SER A 222 -10.74 3.56 -6.01
N ARG A 223 -11.89 4.20 -5.79
CA ARG A 223 -12.63 4.07 -4.55
C ARG A 223 -13.03 2.61 -4.29
N ASN A 224 -12.78 2.13 -3.07
CA ASN A 224 -13.04 0.76 -2.63
C ASN A 224 -12.19 -0.31 -3.35
N THR A 225 -11.03 0.04 -3.89
CA THR A 225 -10.09 -0.90 -4.49
C THR A 225 -8.93 -1.26 -3.58
N SER A 226 -8.76 -0.57 -2.45
CA SER A 226 -7.83 -0.90 -1.37
C SER A 226 -8.43 -0.58 0.01
N ILE A 227 -7.76 -1.01 1.09
CA ILE A 227 -8.20 -0.74 2.46
C ILE A 227 -8.18 0.77 2.73
N LEU A 228 -7.10 1.46 2.37
CA LEU A 228 -6.95 2.90 2.60
C LEU A 228 -7.93 3.73 1.77
N GLU A 229 -8.25 3.29 0.56
CA GLU A 229 -9.18 3.95 -0.35
C GLU A 229 -10.65 3.57 -0.11
N SER A 230 -10.95 3.00 1.07
CA SER A 230 -12.31 2.59 1.48
C SER A 230 -12.70 3.22 2.81
N ASP A 231 -13.99 3.58 2.96
CA ASP A 231 -14.55 3.87 4.28
C ASP A 231 -14.55 2.56 5.08
N THR A 232 -13.70 2.44 6.09
CA THR A 232 -13.48 1.18 6.80
C THR A 232 -14.02 1.18 8.22
N ILE A 233 -14.46 0.00 8.65
CA ILE A 233 -14.75 -0.36 10.03
C ILE A 233 -13.85 -1.55 10.33
N ARG A 234 -12.91 -1.36 11.27
CA ARG A 234 -11.95 -2.38 11.70
C ARG A 234 -12.33 -2.85 13.10
N GLU A 235 -12.57 -4.14 13.25
CA GLU A 235 -12.95 -4.81 14.49
C GLU A 235 -11.78 -5.69 14.93
N TYR A 236 -11.23 -5.40 16.11
CA TYR A 236 -10.13 -6.10 16.75
C TYR A 236 -10.64 -6.86 17.96
N GLU A 237 -10.30 -8.12 18.07
CA GLU A 237 -10.57 -8.94 19.25
C GLU A 237 -9.25 -9.29 19.95
N PHE A 238 -9.16 -8.96 21.25
CA PHE A 238 -8.00 -9.25 22.08
C PHE A 238 -8.38 -10.22 23.20
N SER A 239 -7.46 -11.12 23.53
CA SER A 239 -7.57 -11.95 24.73
C SER A 239 -7.53 -11.06 25.98
N LYS A 240 -8.50 -11.23 26.85
CA LYS A 240 -8.53 -10.50 28.13
C LYS A 240 -7.50 -11.05 29.11
N GLU A 241 -7.10 -12.31 28.95
CA GLU A 241 -6.11 -12.97 29.83
C GLU A 241 -4.67 -12.54 29.50
N CYS A 242 -4.28 -12.55 28.22
CA CYS A 242 -2.90 -12.32 27.80
C CYS A 242 -2.71 -11.06 26.95
N GLY A 243 -3.79 -10.38 26.51
CA GLY A 243 -3.72 -9.18 25.69
C GLY A 243 -3.35 -9.42 24.22
N GLU A 244 -3.17 -10.68 23.81
CA GLU A 244 -2.85 -11.03 22.42
C GLU A 244 -4.02 -10.73 21.47
N LEU A 245 -3.72 -10.30 20.24
CA LEU A 245 -4.71 -10.18 19.18
C LEU A 245 -5.22 -11.57 18.78
N LEU A 246 -6.51 -11.76 18.82
CA LEU A 246 -7.16 -13.03 18.46
C LEU A 246 -7.68 -13.00 17.02
N SER A 247 -8.26 -11.87 16.60
CA SER A 247 -8.81 -11.70 15.26
C SER A 247 -8.84 -10.23 14.86
N LEU A 248 -8.87 -10.00 13.55
CA LEU A 248 -9.13 -8.70 12.93
C LEU A 248 -10.13 -8.89 11.80
N LYS A 249 -11.16 -8.04 11.77
CA LYS A 249 -12.11 -7.98 10.68
C LYS A 249 -12.17 -6.54 10.13
N ILE A 250 -12.04 -6.39 8.82
CA ILE A 250 -12.16 -5.11 8.14
C ILE A 250 -13.38 -5.14 7.22
N SER A 251 -14.29 -4.20 7.43
CA SER A 251 -15.46 -3.99 6.60
C SER A 251 -15.38 -2.66 5.89
N THR A 252 -15.97 -2.55 4.71
CA THR A 252 -16.19 -1.27 4.02
C THR A 252 -17.67 -0.99 3.83
N LYS A 253 -18.06 0.28 3.84
CA LYS A 253 -19.43 0.70 3.63
C LYS A 253 -19.67 1.02 2.15
N ILE A 254 -20.47 0.18 1.48
CA ILE A 254 -20.79 0.33 0.06
C ILE A 254 -22.32 0.40 -0.09
N LEU A 255 -22.81 1.43 -0.76
CA LEU A 255 -24.25 1.66 -0.95
C LEU A 255 -25.06 1.55 0.36
N GLY A 256 -24.47 2.02 1.47
CA GLY A 256 -25.11 2.00 2.79
C GLY A 256 -25.02 0.67 3.53
N VAL A 257 -24.41 -0.37 2.94
CA VAL A 257 -24.26 -1.71 3.55
C VAL A 257 -22.80 -1.94 3.93
N ASN A 258 -22.57 -2.38 5.18
CA ASN A 258 -21.24 -2.81 5.61
C ASN A 258 -20.94 -4.18 5.00
N ARG A 259 -19.78 -4.28 4.35
CA ARG A 259 -19.33 -5.49 3.69
C ARG A 259 -17.93 -5.86 4.17
N VAL A 260 -17.78 -7.03 4.75
CA VAL A 260 -16.48 -7.54 5.19
C VAL A 260 -15.59 -7.76 3.96
N ILE A 261 -14.40 -7.14 3.96
CA ILE A 261 -13.40 -7.23 2.89
C ILE A 261 -12.15 -7.99 3.30
N VAL A 262 -11.80 -7.96 4.59
CA VAL A 262 -10.68 -8.72 5.17
C VAL A 262 -11.11 -9.38 6.46
N GLU A 263 -10.72 -10.63 6.67
CA GLU A 263 -10.79 -11.34 7.95
C GLU A 263 -9.43 -11.96 8.22
N MET A 264 -8.82 -11.65 9.38
CA MET A 264 -7.63 -12.31 9.89
C MET A 264 -8.06 -13.30 10.97
N THR A 265 -7.75 -14.56 10.74
CA THR A 265 -8.10 -15.67 11.64
C THR A 265 -6.92 -16.61 11.81
N ASP A 266 -7.07 -17.61 12.65
CA ASP A 266 -6.07 -18.65 12.89
C ASP A 266 -4.68 -18.08 13.24
N LEU A 267 -4.65 -16.97 14.00
CA LEU A 267 -3.43 -16.40 14.54
C LEU A 267 -2.79 -17.43 15.50
N LYS A 268 -1.56 -17.80 15.19
CA LYS A 268 -0.74 -18.71 16.01
C LYS A 268 0.58 -18.03 16.30
N TYR A 269 0.84 -17.82 17.56
CA TYR A 269 2.06 -17.19 18.04
C TYR A 269 3.14 -18.22 18.34
N ALA A 270 4.40 -17.83 18.11
CA ALA A 270 5.60 -18.67 18.29
C ALA A 270 5.51 -20.06 17.60
N PRO A 271 4.96 -20.21 16.38
CA PRO A 271 5.00 -21.48 15.68
C PRO A 271 6.42 -21.83 15.28
N GLY A 272 6.71 -23.12 15.17
CA GLY A 272 7.95 -23.59 14.55
C GLY A 272 7.93 -23.35 13.04
N ILE A 273 8.71 -22.38 12.55
CA ILE A 273 8.79 -22.02 11.14
C ILE A 273 9.96 -22.75 10.48
N LYS A 274 9.72 -23.40 9.33
CA LYS A 274 10.76 -24.05 8.55
C LYS A 274 11.45 -23.00 7.67
N PRO A 275 12.78 -23.00 7.53
CA PRO A 275 13.50 -22.07 6.64
C PRO A 275 13.00 -22.09 5.19
N SER A 276 12.54 -23.26 4.70
CA SER A 276 11.97 -23.39 3.35
C SER A 276 10.67 -22.58 3.13
N THR A 277 10.04 -22.07 4.20
CA THR A 277 8.87 -21.19 4.10
C THR A 277 9.22 -19.86 3.40
N PHE A 278 10.47 -19.43 3.51
CA PHE A 278 10.98 -18.19 2.91
C PHE A 278 11.83 -18.46 1.64
N ALA A 279 11.76 -19.66 1.10
CA ALA A 279 12.48 -19.98 -0.14
C ALA A 279 11.81 -19.34 -1.34
N VAL A 280 12.63 -18.86 -2.25
CA VAL A 280 12.23 -18.30 -3.54
C VAL A 280 12.27 -19.41 -4.58
N ASP A 281 11.32 -19.39 -5.51
CA ASP A 281 11.24 -20.36 -6.59
C ASP A 281 12.35 -20.10 -7.63
N GLU A 282 13.10 -21.13 -8.02
CA GLU A 282 14.26 -21.00 -8.93
C GLU A 282 13.84 -20.84 -10.41
N ASP A 283 12.62 -21.28 -10.78
CA ASP A 283 12.14 -21.31 -12.17
C ASP A 283 11.40 -20.02 -12.59
N ILE A 284 11.64 -18.91 -11.89
CA ILE A 284 10.97 -17.64 -12.16
C ILE A 284 11.82 -16.73 -13.04
N GLU A 285 11.21 -16.13 -14.05
CA GLU A 285 11.77 -15.00 -14.81
C GLU A 285 11.67 -13.72 -13.96
N TRP A 286 12.80 -13.25 -13.44
CA TRP A 286 12.85 -12.11 -12.53
C TRP A 286 13.09 -10.78 -13.24
N ILE A 287 12.26 -9.79 -12.97
CA ILE A 287 12.58 -8.38 -13.18
C ILE A 287 13.35 -7.89 -11.95
N ASP A 288 14.58 -7.47 -12.17
CA ASP A 288 15.43 -6.90 -11.12
C ASP A 288 15.09 -5.40 -10.95
N ASN A 289 14.31 -5.09 -9.93
CA ASN A 289 13.97 -3.74 -9.49
C ASN A 289 14.83 -3.29 -8.30
N THR A 290 15.97 -3.93 -8.04
CA THR A 290 16.98 -3.44 -7.11
C THR A 290 17.62 -2.16 -7.65
N GLU A 291 18.27 -1.36 -6.78
CA GLU A 291 18.99 -0.16 -7.19
C GLU A 291 19.99 -0.47 -8.33
N LEU A 292 20.69 -1.59 -8.22
CA LEU A 292 21.64 -2.06 -9.24
C LEU A 292 20.93 -2.45 -10.55
N GLY A 293 19.86 -3.26 -10.46
CA GLY A 293 19.09 -3.69 -11.63
C GLY A 293 18.44 -2.53 -12.35
N MET A 294 17.92 -1.55 -11.59
CA MET A 294 17.38 -0.31 -12.14
C MET A 294 18.46 0.50 -12.86
N LYS A 295 19.63 0.65 -12.25
CA LYS A 295 20.76 1.36 -12.86
C LYS A 295 21.15 0.74 -14.21
N VAL A 296 21.33 -0.58 -14.25
CA VAL A 296 21.66 -1.31 -15.48
C VAL A 296 20.58 -1.11 -16.54
N ALA A 297 19.31 -1.21 -16.16
CA ALA A 297 18.22 -1.00 -17.09
C ALA A 297 18.22 0.42 -17.67
N TYR A 298 18.42 1.47 -16.85
CA TYR A 298 18.49 2.87 -17.34
C TYR A 298 19.69 3.12 -18.24
N GLU A 299 20.78 2.37 -18.10
CA GLU A 299 21.95 2.47 -18.97
C GLU A 299 21.75 1.77 -20.32
N THR A 300 20.86 0.78 -20.40
CA THR A 300 20.71 -0.11 -21.57
C THR A 300 19.43 0.10 -22.39
N LEU A 301 18.36 0.65 -21.78
CA LEU A 301 17.08 0.82 -22.45
C LEU A 301 16.91 2.28 -22.98
N PRO A 302 16.20 2.48 -24.11
CA PRO A 302 15.96 3.80 -24.71
C PRO A 302 14.85 4.57 -23.97
N PHE A 303 15.05 4.91 -22.70
CA PHE A 303 14.07 5.61 -21.87
C PHE A 303 13.66 6.99 -22.37
N ASP A 304 14.52 7.67 -23.12
CA ASP A 304 14.27 8.97 -23.73
C ASP A 304 13.01 9.00 -24.60
N GLN A 305 12.61 7.85 -25.15
CA GLN A 305 11.42 7.73 -25.98
C GLN A 305 10.11 7.97 -25.20
N PHE A 306 10.12 7.81 -23.88
CA PHE A 306 8.97 7.98 -22.99
C PHE A 306 9.19 9.07 -21.94
N THR A 307 10.19 9.92 -22.14
CA THR A 307 10.53 11.05 -21.26
C THR A 307 10.11 12.36 -21.89
N GLY A 308 9.61 13.30 -21.09
CA GLY A 308 9.24 14.65 -21.56
C GLY A 308 8.00 14.71 -22.45
N ILE A 309 7.21 13.65 -22.49
CA ILE A 309 5.94 13.55 -23.21
C ILE A 309 4.77 13.50 -22.22
N THR A 310 3.53 13.61 -22.70
CA THR A 310 2.33 13.44 -21.87
C THR A 310 2.02 11.95 -21.63
N ALA A 311 1.18 11.67 -20.65
CA ALA A 311 0.72 10.31 -20.39
C ALA A 311 -0.08 9.74 -21.58
N GLU A 312 -0.87 10.58 -22.22
CA GLU A 312 -1.63 10.24 -23.43
C GLU A 312 -0.71 9.87 -24.59
N GLU A 313 0.35 10.65 -24.82
CA GLU A 313 1.35 10.35 -25.84
C GLU A 313 2.09 9.04 -25.53
N ALA A 314 2.37 8.76 -24.25
CA ALA A 314 2.97 7.49 -23.83
C ALA A 314 2.07 6.30 -24.15
N VAL A 315 0.75 6.41 -23.89
CA VAL A 315 -0.23 5.39 -24.26
C VAL A 315 -0.30 5.19 -25.77
N VAL A 316 -0.32 6.27 -26.56
CA VAL A 316 -0.32 6.18 -28.04
C VAL A 316 0.91 5.42 -28.51
N ARG A 317 2.11 5.84 -28.08
CA ARG A 317 3.39 5.18 -28.45
C ARG A 317 3.42 3.70 -28.03
N MET A 318 2.90 3.39 -26.84
CA MET A 318 2.81 2.01 -26.35
C MET A 318 1.96 1.15 -27.28
N PHE A 319 0.74 1.60 -27.64
CA PHE A 319 -0.13 0.83 -28.54
C PHE A 319 0.36 0.81 -29.99
N ASP A 320 1.02 1.84 -30.47
CA ASP A 320 1.70 1.81 -31.75
C ASP A 320 2.79 0.73 -31.77
N ALA A 321 3.59 0.65 -30.70
CA ALA A 321 4.61 -0.39 -30.54
C ALA A 321 4.00 -1.80 -30.41
N THR A 322 2.86 -1.98 -29.72
CA THR A 322 2.19 -3.29 -29.63
C THR A 322 1.61 -3.74 -30.98
N SER A 323 1.22 -2.82 -31.83
CA SER A 323 0.63 -3.13 -33.14
C SER A 323 1.59 -3.89 -34.05
N VAL A 324 2.89 -3.60 -33.98
CA VAL A 324 3.99 -4.23 -34.72
C VAL A 324 4.89 -5.09 -33.84
N TRP A 325 4.66 -5.07 -32.53
CA TRP A 325 5.47 -5.69 -31.48
C TRP A 325 6.93 -5.22 -31.52
N TYR A 326 7.12 -3.90 -31.37
CA TYR A 326 8.46 -3.32 -31.28
C TYR A 326 9.02 -3.49 -29.87
N GLU A 327 9.71 -4.61 -29.64
CA GLU A 327 10.10 -5.12 -28.33
C GLU A 327 10.97 -4.14 -27.53
N ASP A 328 11.94 -3.46 -28.17
CA ASP A 328 12.83 -2.53 -27.47
C ASP A 328 12.09 -1.34 -26.85
N PHE A 329 11.05 -0.86 -27.49
CA PHE A 329 10.15 0.15 -26.95
C PHE A 329 9.29 -0.42 -25.79
N LEU A 330 8.75 -1.61 -26.02
CA LEU A 330 7.86 -2.25 -25.06
C LEU A 330 8.60 -2.64 -23.77
N LYS A 331 9.88 -3.01 -23.85
CA LYS A 331 10.74 -3.24 -22.67
C LYS A 331 10.80 -2.03 -21.74
N VAL A 332 10.66 -0.82 -22.26
CA VAL A 332 10.65 0.41 -21.46
C VAL A 332 9.29 0.62 -20.82
N VAL A 333 8.24 0.76 -21.63
CA VAL A 333 6.92 1.16 -21.13
C VAL A 333 6.23 0.03 -20.37
N LEU A 334 6.45 -1.24 -20.72
CA LEU A 334 5.94 -2.42 -20.04
C LEU A 334 6.96 -3.05 -19.08
N ARG A 335 7.93 -2.26 -18.59
CA ARG A 335 9.03 -2.75 -17.77
C ARG A 335 8.59 -3.64 -16.60
N ASN A 336 7.49 -3.29 -15.95
CA ASN A 336 6.97 -4.00 -14.78
C ASN A 336 6.03 -5.16 -15.13
N MET A 337 5.99 -5.58 -16.40
CA MET A 337 5.09 -6.61 -16.90
C MET A 337 5.84 -7.71 -17.64
N SER A 338 5.31 -8.92 -17.62
CA SER A 338 5.83 -10.01 -18.45
C SER A 338 5.61 -9.71 -19.93
N LEU A 339 6.68 -9.39 -20.67
CA LEU A 339 6.60 -9.15 -22.12
C LEU A 339 6.02 -10.36 -22.85
N ARG A 340 6.41 -11.57 -22.45
CA ARG A 340 5.89 -12.81 -23.03
C ARG A 340 4.37 -12.93 -22.91
N GLN A 341 3.79 -12.50 -21.78
CA GLN A 341 2.33 -12.50 -21.60
C GLN A 341 1.69 -11.35 -22.36
N MET A 342 2.29 -10.16 -22.30
CA MET A 342 1.79 -9.00 -23.03
C MET A 342 1.78 -9.24 -24.54
N GLU A 343 2.80 -9.91 -25.08
CA GLU A 343 2.84 -10.29 -26.49
C GLU A 343 1.65 -11.16 -26.87
N LYS A 344 1.36 -12.21 -26.09
CA LYS A 344 0.23 -13.11 -26.37
C LYS A 344 -1.12 -12.39 -26.41
N ILE A 345 -1.27 -11.35 -25.58
CA ILE A 345 -2.55 -10.65 -25.41
C ILE A 345 -2.66 -9.44 -26.35
N TYR A 346 -1.59 -8.66 -26.51
CA TYR A 346 -1.64 -7.33 -27.11
C TYR A 346 -0.91 -7.19 -28.46
N LYS A 347 -0.16 -8.19 -28.91
CA LYS A 347 0.47 -8.13 -30.24
C LYS A 347 -0.59 -7.97 -31.34
N GLY A 348 -0.40 -6.95 -32.19
CA GLY A 348 -1.36 -6.61 -33.25
C GLY A 348 -2.55 -5.74 -32.79
N CYS A 349 -2.60 -5.35 -31.51
CA CYS A 349 -3.61 -4.43 -31.02
C CYS A 349 -3.43 -3.02 -31.61
N ARG A 350 -4.55 -2.27 -31.71
CA ARG A 350 -4.54 -0.87 -32.16
C ARG A 350 -5.38 -0.02 -31.22
N LEU A 351 -4.84 1.11 -30.81
CA LEU A 351 -5.57 2.15 -30.10
C LEU A 351 -6.61 2.76 -31.07
N LEU A 352 -7.86 2.85 -30.64
CA LEU A 352 -8.94 3.50 -31.40
C LEU A 352 -9.25 4.88 -30.87
N GLU A 353 -9.36 4.99 -29.55
CA GLU A 353 -9.76 6.20 -28.84
C GLU A 353 -9.09 6.22 -27.48
N TYR A 354 -8.81 7.40 -26.93
CA TYR A 354 -8.40 7.60 -25.56
C TYR A 354 -9.04 8.86 -24.99
N GLU A 355 -9.18 8.93 -23.67
CA GLU A 355 -9.65 10.10 -22.93
C GLU A 355 -8.47 10.79 -22.26
N PRO A 356 -8.59 12.07 -21.88
CA PRO A 356 -7.57 12.75 -21.06
C PRO A 356 -7.22 11.97 -19.80
N SER A 357 -5.96 12.03 -19.40
CA SER A 357 -5.48 11.39 -18.16
C SER A 357 -6.14 12.02 -16.94
N PHE A 358 -6.34 11.21 -15.91
CA PHE A 358 -6.93 11.64 -14.64
C PHE A 358 -6.21 10.99 -13.45
N LYS A 359 -6.33 11.62 -12.28
CA LYS A 359 -5.89 11.05 -11.00
C LYS A 359 -7.09 10.46 -10.26
N SER A 360 -6.85 9.44 -9.42
CA SER A 360 -7.87 8.89 -8.53
C SER A 360 -7.21 8.21 -7.32
N GLY A 361 -7.82 8.36 -6.16
CA GLY A 361 -7.41 7.77 -4.90
C GLY A 361 -6.07 8.29 -4.40
N LEU A 362 -5.21 7.36 -3.98
CA LEU A 362 -3.86 7.62 -3.49
C LEU A 362 -2.78 7.31 -4.54
N TYR A 363 -3.17 6.87 -5.73
CA TYR A 363 -2.23 6.46 -6.77
C TYR A 363 -1.34 7.61 -7.24
N ASN A 364 -0.02 7.43 -7.16
CA ASN A 364 0.96 8.45 -7.53
C ASN A 364 1.09 8.71 -9.03
N GLY A 365 0.52 7.83 -9.87
CA GLY A 365 0.49 7.98 -11.31
C GLY A 365 -0.78 8.67 -11.82
N VAL A 366 -1.11 8.34 -13.06
CA VAL A 366 -2.35 8.76 -13.72
C VAL A 366 -3.00 7.59 -14.44
N PHE A 367 -4.28 7.71 -14.71
CA PHE A 367 -5.07 6.75 -15.46
C PHE A 367 -5.48 7.33 -16.80
N VAL A 368 -5.41 6.51 -17.87
CA VAL A 368 -5.89 6.87 -19.21
C VAL A 368 -6.91 5.84 -19.65
N LYS A 369 -8.15 6.27 -19.89
CA LYS A 369 -9.18 5.40 -20.46
C LYS A 369 -8.95 5.23 -21.94
N CYS A 370 -8.90 3.99 -22.40
CA CYS A 370 -8.57 3.61 -23.77
C CYS A 370 -9.61 2.67 -24.34
N LYS A 371 -9.84 2.79 -25.64
CA LYS A 371 -10.59 1.82 -26.45
C LYS A 371 -9.63 1.21 -27.45
N VAL A 372 -9.43 -0.09 -27.36
CA VAL A 372 -8.40 -0.82 -28.10
C VAL A 372 -9.07 -1.90 -28.97
N LYS A 373 -8.67 -1.98 -30.23
CA LYS A 373 -9.04 -3.10 -31.11
C LYS A 373 -7.99 -4.19 -30.97
N MET A 374 -8.39 -5.34 -30.48
CA MET A 374 -7.53 -6.51 -30.33
C MET A 374 -7.25 -7.17 -31.70
N ALA A 375 -6.19 -7.99 -31.77
CA ALA A 375 -5.80 -8.68 -32.99
C ALA A 375 -6.92 -9.60 -33.56
N ASP A 376 -7.76 -10.17 -32.66
CA ASP A 376 -8.93 -11.00 -33.06
C ASP A 376 -10.14 -10.17 -33.51
N GLY A 377 -10.00 -8.86 -33.62
CA GLY A 377 -11.04 -7.93 -34.06
C GLY A 377 -12.00 -7.43 -32.95
N ARG A 378 -11.98 -8.01 -31.77
CA ARG A 378 -12.79 -7.54 -30.63
C ARG A 378 -12.30 -6.16 -30.14
N THR A 379 -13.21 -5.38 -29.61
CA THR A 379 -12.89 -4.10 -28.96
C THR A 379 -12.93 -4.27 -27.46
N LYS A 380 -11.86 -3.81 -26.77
CA LYS A 380 -11.74 -3.82 -25.31
C LYS A 380 -11.63 -2.37 -24.81
N LYS A 381 -12.32 -2.05 -23.70
CA LYS A 381 -12.11 -0.81 -22.96
C LYS A 381 -11.12 -1.11 -21.84
N LEU A 382 -10.10 -0.30 -21.73
CA LEU A 382 -9.03 -0.41 -20.73
C LEU A 382 -8.93 0.90 -19.97
N VAL A 383 -8.41 0.84 -18.76
CA VAL A 383 -7.98 2.00 -17.98
C VAL A 383 -6.53 1.78 -17.62
N VAL A 384 -5.63 2.27 -18.46
CA VAL A 384 -4.19 2.07 -18.31
C VAL A 384 -3.68 2.95 -17.18
N ALA A 385 -3.06 2.35 -16.19
CA ALA A 385 -2.35 3.04 -15.12
C ALA A 385 -0.92 3.31 -15.57
N LEU A 386 -0.46 4.55 -15.45
CA LEU A 386 0.87 5.00 -15.86
C LEU A 386 1.56 5.74 -14.73
N ARG A 387 2.86 5.50 -14.58
CA ARG A 387 3.73 6.21 -13.62
C ARG A 387 4.96 6.78 -14.32
N ASN A 388 5.45 7.92 -13.82
CA ASN A 388 6.73 8.51 -14.21
C ASN A 388 7.53 9.03 -13.01
N ASP A 389 7.22 8.57 -11.81
CA ASP A 389 7.89 8.89 -10.56
C ASP A 389 9.20 8.10 -10.38
N ASN A 390 10.03 8.10 -11.42
CA ASN A 390 11.33 7.47 -11.47
C ASN A 390 12.42 8.52 -11.83
N PRO A 391 13.72 8.20 -11.65
CA PRO A 391 14.81 9.16 -11.81
C PRO A 391 14.87 9.86 -13.17
N THR A 392 14.37 9.25 -14.23
CA THR A 392 14.35 9.79 -15.59
C THR A 392 13.01 10.41 -15.98
N MET A 393 12.00 10.38 -15.08
CA MET A 393 10.61 10.79 -15.35
C MET A 393 10.02 10.11 -16.60
N THR A 394 10.41 8.87 -16.84
CA THR A 394 9.96 8.06 -17.97
C THR A 394 8.61 7.42 -17.66
N TRP A 395 7.65 7.51 -18.57
CA TRP A 395 6.36 6.85 -18.42
C TRP A 395 6.51 5.33 -18.54
N THR A 396 5.99 4.62 -17.54
CA THR A 396 5.86 3.15 -17.55
C THR A 396 4.43 2.75 -17.21
N ALA A 397 3.94 1.68 -17.82
CA ALA A 397 2.65 1.12 -17.48
C ALA A 397 2.77 0.33 -16.15
N ASP A 398 1.80 0.57 -15.26
CA ASP A 398 1.77 -0.01 -13.92
C ASP A 398 0.54 -0.93 -13.71
N GLY A 399 -0.33 -1.04 -14.72
CA GLY A 399 -1.49 -1.91 -14.71
C GLY A 399 -2.58 -1.50 -15.69
N GLY A 400 -3.73 -2.18 -15.59
CA GLY A 400 -4.91 -1.85 -16.38
C GLY A 400 -4.88 -2.35 -17.84
N LEU A 401 -3.95 -3.24 -18.18
CA LEU A 401 -3.79 -3.88 -19.48
C LEU A 401 -4.37 -5.29 -19.52
#